data_594b3eb77b76cd51809ca1ed5646108c
#
_entry.id   594b3eb77b76cd51809ca1ed5646108c
#
_cell.length_a   1.000
_cell.length_b   1.000
_cell.length_c   1.000
_cell.angle_alpha   90.00
_cell.angle_beta   90.00
_cell.angle_gamma   90.00
#
_symmetry.space_group_name_H-M   'P 1'
#
loop_
_entity.id
_entity.type
_entity.pdbx_description
1 polymer ?
#
loop_
_entity_poly.entity_id
_entity_poly.type
_entity_poly.pdbx_seq_one_letter_code
_entity_poly.pdbx_strand_id
1 'polypeptide(L)'
;TSDYSSRNITRTDRDQPGYDVNGNVSYTRSLSKRSRLSFEYRINYTDNSVERNTFVLTKENVFPDERNPRQSTEYDYAYLTHRIGSTYQYYFKKTKIAGTLHYQHAAFSSDYAFPYARKTETSFDNLTYSVVANINVNRNNTLKFNASGRTSNPRATDLQDIVNTTNRQNVFAGNPGLDPVYTHRLSGQYIRANPAKGRTFTVSAEATASPNTITDSLVIDSPDFVIDDEGTKLGEGNQYPKPVNLAGLWSLRASVNYGMPVRWLRSNLNFRAGI
;
A
#
# COMPACT_ATOMS: atom_id res chain seq x y z
N THR A 1 25.05 45.09 12.05
CA THR A 1 23.78 44.60 11.53
C THR A 1 23.61 43.15 11.99
N SER A 2 22.87 43.00 13.10
CA SER A 2 22.58 41.69 13.69
C SER A 2 21.51 41.01 12.86
N ASP A 3 21.91 39.92 12.24
CA ASP A 3 21.01 38.97 11.53
C ASP A 3 20.21 38.24 12.60
N TYR A 4 18.99 38.73 12.88
CA TYR A 4 18.02 38.04 13.68
C TYR A 4 17.39 36.94 12.80
N SER A 5 17.98 35.75 12.82
CA SER A 5 17.31 34.55 12.36
C SER A 5 16.07 34.37 13.25
N SER A 6 14.87 34.68 12.73
CA SER A 6 13.62 34.48 13.40
C SER A 6 13.38 32.96 13.57
N ARG A 7 13.79 32.42 14.70
CA ARG A 7 13.41 31.05 15.11
C ARG A 7 11.91 31.02 15.33
N ASN A 8 11.15 30.46 14.38
CA ASN A 8 9.75 30.14 14.61
C ASN A 8 9.70 28.95 15.58
N ILE A 9 9.46 29.25 16.84
CA ILE A 9 9.21 28.20 17.85
C ILE A 9 7.74 27.86 17.79
N THR A 10 7.43 26.58 17.61
CA THR A 10 6.05 26.06 17.56
C THR A 10 5.84 25.02 18.65
N ARG A 11 4.65 25.01 19.24
CA ARG A 11 4.11 23.91 20.04
C ARG A 11 3.04 23.22 19.22
N THR A 12 3.14 21.91 19.08
CA THR A 12 2.14 21.12 18.35
C THR A 12 1.60 20.03 19.29
N ASP A 13 0.32 20.10 19.55
CA ASP A 13 -0.43 19.07 20.27
C ASP A 13 -1.16 18.21 19.23
N ARG A 14 -1.05 16.89 19.34
CA ARG A 14 -1.67 15.95 18.39
C ARG A 14 -2.44 14.88 19.15
N ASP A 15 -3.69 14.71 18.79
CA ASP A 15 -4.53 13.60 19.21
C ASP A 15 -5.05 12.85 17.98
N GLN A 16 -5.10 11.52 18.07
CA GLN A 16 -5.52 10.68 16.96
C GLN A 16 -6.19 9.40 17.47
N PRO A 17 -7.37 9.53 18.11
CA PRO A 17 -8.16 8.37 18.50
C PRO A 17 -8.72 7.69 17.24
N GLY A 18 -8.88 6.37 17.31
CA GLY A 18 -9.49 5.60 16.24
C GLY A 18 -9.73 4.15 16.62
N TYR A 19 -10.54 3.48 15.85
CA TYR A 19 -10.81 2.05 16.01
C TYR A 19 -10.98 1.33 14.67
N ASP A 20 -10.65 0.04 14.69
CA ASP A 20 -10.82 -0.89 13.57
C ASP A 20 -11.73 -2.03 13.99
N VAL A 21 -12.77 -2.28 13.20
CA VAL A 21 -13.69 -3.42 13.37
C VAL A 21 -13.59 -4.34 12.17
N ASN A 22 -13.29 -5.61 12.43
CA ASN A 22 -13.15 -6.62 11.39
C ASN A 22 -14.14 -7.75 11.62
N GLY A 23 -14.91 -8.12 10.60
CA GLY A 23 -15.79 -9.27 10.56
C GLY A 23 -15.45 -10.18 9.39
N ASN A 24 -15.47 -11.50 9.63
CA ASN A 24 -15.23 -12.48 8.59
C ASN A 24 -16.15 -13.68 8.76
N VAL A 25 -16.83 -14.07 7.67
CA VAL A 25 -17.65 -15.29 7.59
C VAL A 25 -17.18 -16.10 6.40
N SER A 26 -16.91 -17.36 6.61
CA SER A 26 -16.53 -18.28 5.54
C SER A 26 -17.33 -19.59 5.60
N TYR A 27 -17.71 -20.06 4.43
CA TYR A 27 -18.37 -21.36 4.24
C TYR A 27 -17.57 -22.20 3.26
N THR A 28 -17.21 -23.40 3.66
CA THR A 28 -16.44 -24.33 2.83
C THR A 28 -17.22 -25.62 2.64
N ARG A 29 -17.42 -26.03 1.37
CA ARG A 29 -18.03 -27.28 0.97
C ARG A 29 -17.07 -28.15 0.19
N SER A 30 -16.94 -29.40 0.58
CA SER A 30 -16.26 -30.43 -0.22
C SER A 30 -17.18 -30.87 -1.35
N LEU A 31 -16.80 -30.59 -2.60
CA LEU A 31 -17.55 -31.02 -3.79
C LEU A 31 -17.23 -32.47 -4.15
N SER A 32 -16.01 -32.90 -3.83
CA SER A 32 -15.55 -34.28 -4.00
C SER A 32 -14.41 -34.57 -3.03
N LYS A 33 -13.90 -35.82 -3.03
CA LYS A 33 -12.68 -36.19 -2.26
C LYS A 33 -11.44 -35.38 -2.66
N ARG A 34 -11.49 -34.68 -3.81
CA ARG A 34 -10.35 -33.95 -4.38
C ARG A 34 -10.60 -32.46 -4.58
N SER A 35 -11.83 -32.01 -4.39
CA SER A 35 -12.17 -30.60 -4.65
C SER A 35 -12.97 -29.98 -3.53
N ARG A 36 -12.69 -28.72 -3.27
CA ARG A 36 -13.37 -27.88 -2.27
C ARG A 36 -13.70 -26.55 -2.88
N LEU A 37 -14.86 -26.02 -2.52
CA LEU A 37 -15.30 -24.67 -2.84
C LEU A 37 -15.55 -23.95 -1.52
N SER A 38 -14.96 -22.76 -1.40
CA SER A 38 -15.14 -21.88 -0.24
C SER A 38 -15.71 -20.57 -0.70
N PHE A 39 -16.63 -20.04 0.07
CA PHE A 39 -17.14 -18.67 -0.05
C PHE A 39 -16.71 -17.88 1.17
N GLU A 40 -16.34 -16.64 0.98
CA GLU A 40 -15.88 -15.74 2.05
C GLU A 40 -16.56 -14.39 1.89
N TYR A 41 -17.05 -13.85 3.00
CA TYR A 41 -17.43 -12.45 3.12
C TYR A 41 -16.63 -11.83 4.26
N ARG A 42 -16.05 -10.67 3.99
CA ARG A 42 -15.29 -9.89 4.97
C ARG A 42 -15.79 -8.46 4.95
N ILE A 43 -15.97 -7.91 6.14
CA ILE A 43 -16.23 -6.50 6.37
C ILE A 43 -15.08 -5.93 7.20
N ASN A 44 -14.63 -4.74 6.84
CA ASN A 44 -13.65 -3.99 7.61
C ASN A 44 -14.12 -2.54 7.71
N TYR A 45 -14.20 -2.03 8.93
CA TYR A 45 -14.54 -0.65 9.20
C TYR A 45 -13.44 -0.03 10.05
N THR A 46 -12.87 1.05 9.54
CA THR A 46 -11.86 1.88 10.22
C THR A 46 -12.45 3.25 10.40
N ASP A 47 -12.37 3.79 11.61
CA ASP A 47 -12.82 5.14 11.94
C ASP A 47 -11.73 5.83 12.75
N ASN A 48 -11.37 7.04 12.36
CA ASN A 48 -10.30 7.80 13.01
C ASN A 48 -10.65 9.28 13.04
N SER A 49 -10.36 9.92 14.15
CA SER A 49 -10.35 11.37 14.32
C SER A 49 -8.91 11.86 14.40
N VAL A 50 -8.61 12.95 13.74
CA VAL A 50 -7.27 13.56 13.76
C VAL A 50 -7.40 15.02 14.16
N GLU A 51 -6.89 15.35 15.32
CA GLU A 51 -6.77 16.72 15.80
C GLU A 51 -5.29 17.07 15.96
N ARG A 52 -4.87 18.13 15.29
CA ARG A 52 -3.53 18.69 15.41
C ARG A 52 -3.64 20.18 15.59
N ASN A 53 -3.25 20.65 16.76
CA ASN A 53 -3.23 22.06 17.11
C ASN A 53 -1.80 22.56 17.18
N THR A 54 -1.45 23.54 16.35
CA THR A 54 -0.14 24.16 16.32
C THR A 54 -0.23 25.62 16.72
N PHE A 55 0.59 26.00 17.70
CA PHE A 55 0.69 27.35 18.22
C PHE A 55 2.09 27.91 17.89
N VAL A 56 2.14 29.14 17.41
CA VAL A 56 3.40 29.81 17.06
C VAL A 56 3.73 30.81 18.17
N LEU A 57 4.95 30.73 18.71
CA LEU A 57 5.42 31.64 19.76
C LEU A 57 5.40 33.08 19.26
N THR A 58 4.76 33.97 20.04
CA THR A 58 4.70 35.40 19.72
C THR A 58 6.03 36.09 20.06
N LYS A 59 6.18 37.33 19.59
CA LYS A 59 7.35 38.16 19.92
C LYS A 59 7.51 38.42 21.42
N GLU A 60 6.45 38.26 22.19
CA GLU A 60 6.42 38.42 23.66
C GLU A 60 6.77 37.14 24.41
N ASN A 61 7.26 36.10 23.72
CA ASN A 61 7.55 34.78 24.28
C ASN A 61 6.36 34.07 24.92
N VAL A 62 5.14 34.29 24.40
CA VAL A 62 3.92 33.66 24.86
C VAL A 62 3.31 32.85 23.71
N PHE A 63 2.82 31.65 24.01
CA PHE A 63 1.99 30.93 23.05
C PHE A 63 0.54 31.46 23.14
N PRO A 64 -0.04 31.92 22.02
CA PRO A 64 -1.43 32.39 22.01
C PRO A 64 -2.39 31.22 22.24
N ASP A 65 -3.60 31.55 22.69
CA ASP A 65 -4.69 30.56 22.80
C ASP A 65 -5.25 30.14 21.42
N GLU A 66 -5.08 31.01 20.41
CA GLU A 66 -5.53 30.71 19.05
C GLU A 66 -4.54 29.82 18.31
N ARG A 67 -5.06 28.72 17.77
CA ARG A 67 -4.30 27.81 16.92
C ARG A 67 -3.96 28.43 15.57
N ASN A 68 -2.79 28.13 15.03
CA ASN A 68 -2.38 28.62 13.73
C ASN A 68 -3.20 27.91 12.63
N PRO A 69 -4.04 28.64 11.83
CA PRO A 69 -4.93 27.99 10.86
C PRO A 69 -4.20 27.28 9.73
N ARG A 70 -2.98 27.69 9.41
CA ARG A 70 -2.18 27.07 8.33
C ARG A 70 -1.42 25.80 8.76
N GLN A 71 -1.31 25.58 10.07
CA GLN A 71 -0.52 24.47 10.63
C GLN A 71 -1.35 23.56 11.53
N SER A 72 -2.59 23.91 11.81
CA SER A 72 -3.54 23.11 12.57
C SER A 72 -4.52 22.42 11.64
N THR A 73 -5.02 21.27 12.05
CA THR A 73 -6.01 20.52 11.28
C THR A 73 -6.88 19.69 12.21
N GLU A 74 -8.15 19.57 11.87
CA GLU A 74 -9.13 18.75 12.57
C GLU A 74 -10.06 18.12 11.55
N TYR A 75 -10.07 16.78 11.52
CA TYR A 75 -10.91 16.00 10.62
C TYR A 75 -11.15 14.60 11.12
N ASP A 76 -12.30 14.06 10.76
CA ASP A 76 -12.64 12.66 10.93
C ASP A 76 -12.56 11.96 9.58
N TYR A 77 -12.20 10.69 9.58
CA TYR A 77 -12.30 9.88 8.38
C TYR A 77 -12.67 8.43 8.68
N ALA A 78 -13.43 7.85 7.78
CA ALA A 78 -13.82 6.45 7.86
C ALA A 78 -13.58 5.71 6.54
N TYR A 79 -13.17 4.43 6.66
CA TYR A 79 -13.14 3.46 5.58
C TYR A 79 -14.08 2.30 5.91
N LEU A 80 -15.02 2.03 5.02
CA LEU A 80 -15.85 0.83 5.07
C LEU A 80 -15.52 -0.04 3.86
N THR A 81 -15.05 -1.26 4.09
CA THR A 81 -14.68 -2.19 3.02
C THR A 81 -15.50 -3.47 3.14
N HIS A 82 -16.20 -3.80 2.07
CA HIS A 82 -16.88 -5.08 1.87
C HIS A 82 -16.08 -5.90 0.87
N ARG A 83 -15.82 -7.16 1.18
CA ARG A 83 -15.13 -8.09 0.30
C ARG A 83 -15.88 -9.41 0.28
N ILE A 84 -16.30 -9.82 -0.91
CA ILE A 84 -16.93 -11.11 -1.15
C ILE A 84 -16.09 -11.92 -2.14
N GLY A 85 -15.96 -13.19 -1.93
CA GLY A 85 -15.18 -13.99 -2.85
C GLY A 85 -15.41 -15.49 -2.74
N SER A 86 -14.79 -16.19 -3.67
CA SER A 86 -14.80 -17.64 -3.71
C SER A 86 -13.41 -18.19 -3.99
N THR A 87 -13.14 -19.36 -3.41
CA THR A 87 -11.90 -20.11 -3.63
C THR A 87 -12.25 -21.52 -4.03
N TYR A 88 -11.79 -21.94 -5.21
CA TYR A 88 -11.84 -23.33 -5.64
C TYR A 88 -10.48 -23.97 -5.44
N GLN A 89 -10.44 -25.13 -4.79
CA GLN A 89 -9.23 -25.91 -4.53
C GLN A 89 -9.39 -27.31 -5.11
N TYR A 90 -8.36 -27.76 -5.82
CA TYR A 90 -8.28 -29.09 -6.38
C TYR A 90 -7.00 -29.81 -5.94
N TYR A 91 -7.16 -31.05 -5.50
CA TYR A 91 -6.08 -31.91 -5.04
C TYR A 91 -6.02 -33.18 -5.87
N PHE A 92 -4.89 -33.46 -6.44
CA PHE A 92 -4.65 -34.70 -7.19
C PHE A 92 -3.29 -35.27 -6.82
N LYS A 93 -3.27 -36.43 -6.17
CA LYS A 93 -2.04 -37.02 -5.62
C LYS A 93 -1.34 -36.00 -4.70
N LYS A 94 -0.14 -35.54 -5.14
CA LYS A 94 0.69 -34.54 -4.45
C LYS A 94 0.58 -33.15 -5.09
N THR A 95 -0.35 -32.94 -6.00
CA THR A 95 -0.59 -31.67 -6.69
C THR A 95 -1.75 -30.93 -6.03
N LYS A 96 -1.55 -29.65 -5.77
CA LYS A 96 -2.57 -28.73 -5.29
C LYS A 96 -2.67 -27.56 -6.28
N ILE A 97 -3.90 -27.28 -6.73
CA ILE A 97 -4.22 -26.09 -7.51
C ILE A 97 -5.34 -25.36 -6.77
N ALA A 98 -5.22 -24.06 -6.60
CA ALA A 98 -6.24 -23.22 -6.00
C ALA A 98 -6.39 -21.93 -6.80
N GLY A 99 -7.63 -21.57 -7.07
CA GLY A 99 -8.00 -20.29 -7.67
C GLY A 99 -8.95 -19.54 -6.74
N THR A 100 -8.66 -18.28 -6.49
CA THR A 100 -9.45 -17.39 -5.65
C THR A 100 -9.81 -16.14 -6.44
N LEU A 101 -11.05 -15.71 -6.34
CA LEU A 101 -11.56 -14.46 -6.91
C LEU A 101 -12.32 -13.71 -5.82
N HIS A 102 -12.05 -12.40 -5.66
CA HIS A 102 -12.78 -11.54 -4.75
C HIS A 102 -13.19 -10.26 -5.47
N TYR A 103 -14.41 -9.82 -5.20
CA TYR A 103 -14.87 -8.47 -5.43
C TYR A 103 -14.79 -7.69 -4.13
N GLN A 104 -14.27 -6.48 -4.19
CA GLN A 104 -14.10 -5.58 -3.06
C GLN A 104 -14.71 -4.23 -3.40
N HIS A 105 -15.61 -3.76 -2.54
CA HIS A 105 -16.12 -2.40 -2.51
C HIS A 105 -15.57 -1.70 -1.28
N ALA A 106 -14.92 -0.55 -1.46
CA ALA A 106 -14.38 0.25 -0.37
C ALA A 106 -14.93 1.67 -0.48
N ALA A 107 -15.62 2.14 0.54
CA ALA A 107 -16.12 3.51 0.66
C ALA A 107 -15.25 4.28 1.64
N PHE A 108 -14.82 5.45 1.23
CA PHE A 108 -14.08 6.42 2.04
C PHE A 108 -14.93 7.65 2.26
N SER A 109 -14.97 8.15 3.48
CA SER A 109 -15.52 9.46 3.83
C SER A 109 -14.57 10.21 4.74
N SER A 110 -14.46 11.50 4.56
CA SER A 110 -13.70 12.38 5.44
C SER A 110 -14.45 13.69 5.62
N ASP A 111 -14.53 14.16 6.86
CA ASP A 111 -15.21 15.40 7.24
C ASP A 111 -14.22 16.33 7.96
N TYR A 112 -13.85 17.41 7.31
CA TYR A 112 -12.97 18.42 7.85
C TYR A 112 -13.77 19.48 8.60
N ALA A 113 -13.35 19.78 9.81
CA ALA A 113 -13.87 20.87 10.64
C ALA A 113 -12.93 22.09 10.62
N PHE A 114 -11.61 21.88 10.50
CA PHE A 114 -10.61 22.96 10.52
C PHE A 114 -9.44 22.69 9.56
N PRO A 115 -8.92 23.69 8.83
CA PRO A 115 -9.17 25.15 8.93
C PRO A 115 -10.48 25.62 8.32
N TYR A 116 -11.09 24.84 7.45
CA TYR A 116 -12.41 25.09 6.87
C TYR A 116 -13.18 23.79 6.69
N ALA A 117 -14.50 23.87 6.76
CA ALA A 117 -15.35 22.71 6.60
C ALA A 117 -15.30 22.19 5.17
N ARG A 118 -14.93 20.92 5.00
CA ARG A 118 -14.91 20.24 3.68
C ARG A 118 -15.21 18.76 3.87
N LYS A 119 -16.09 18.24 3.03
CA LYS A 119 -16.43 16.83 2.99
C LYS A 119 -15.90 16.19 1.72
N THR A 120 -15.24 15.05 1.87
CA THR A 120 -14.74 14.23 0.76
C THR A 120 -15.33 12.84 0.88
N GLU A 121 -15.98 12.37 -0.19
CA GLU A 121 -16.53 11.02 -0.30
C GLU A 121 -16.04 10.40 -1.60
N THR A 122 -15.57 9.17 -1.53
CA THR A 122 -15.18 8.41 -2.71
C THR A 122 -15.36 6.92 -2.47
N SER A 123 -15.52 6.14 -3.53
CA SER A 123 -15.64 4.69 -3.42
C SER A 123 -14.85 4.01 -4.53
N PHE A 124 -14.40 2.79 -4.23
CA PHE A 124 -13.55 2.00 -5.13
C PHE A 124 -14.09 0.59 -5.25
N ASP A 125 -14.25 0.15 -6.50
CA ASP A 125 -14.67 -1.21 -6.85
C ASP A 125 -13.50 -1.96 -7.48
N ASN A 126 -13.13 -3.07 -6.87
CA ASN A 126 -11.93 -3.79 -7.26
C ASN A 126 -12.19 -5.29 -7.39
N LEU A 127 -11.61 -5.89 -8.43
CA LEU A 127 -11.57 -7.33 -8.60
C LEU A 127 -10.16 -7.83 -8.31
N THR A 128 -9.99 -8.66 -7.27
CA THR A 128 -8.70 -9.25 -6.91
C THR A 128 -8.71 -10.76 -7.13
N TYR A 129 -7.58 -11.32 -7.50
CA TYR A 129 -7.47 -12.74 -7.80
C TYR A 129 -6.17 -13.34 -7.28
N SER A 130 -6.19 -14.65 -7.08
CA SER A 130 -4.98 -15.43 -6.78
C SER A 130 -5.13 -16.83 -7.38
N VAL A 131 -4.11 -17.28 -8.10
CA VAL A 131 -3.99 -18.65 -8.60
C VAL A 131 -2.70 -19.23 -8.07
N VAL A 132 -2.77 -20.37 -7.40
CA VAL A 132 -1.62 -21.08 -6.86
C VAL A 132 -1.65 -22.50 -7.38
N ALA A 133 -0.53 -22.94 -7.98
CA ALA A 133 -0.35 -24.33 -8.39
C ALA A 133 0.96 -24.89 -7.82
N ASN A 134 0.86 -25.95 -7.03
CA ASN A 134 1.99 -26.72 -6.56
C ASN A 134 1.91 -28.11 -7.18
N ILE A 135 2.77 -28.38 -8.16
CA ILE A 135 2.73 -29.59 -8.98
C ILE A 135 3.98 -30.42 -8.70
N ASN A 136 3.79 -31.53 -8.01
CA ASN A 136 4.87 -32.50 -7.85
C ASN A 136 4.88 -33.43 -9.06
N VAL A 137 5.77 -33.14 -10.01
CA VAL A 137 5.93 -33.91 -11.26
C VAL A 137 6.37 -35.33 -10.95
N ASN A 138 7.32 -35.47 -10.03
CA ASN A 138 7.78 -36.74 -9.49
C ASN A 138 8.41 -36.53 -8.08
N ARG A 139 9.10 -37.57 -7.55
CA ARG A 139 9.71 -37.51 -6.20
C ARG A 139 10.79 -36.41 -6.05
N ASN A 140 11.39 -36.00 -7.17
CA ASN A 140 12.54 -35.11 -7.18
C ASN A 140 12.24 -33.74 -7.82
N ASN A 141 11.12 -33.59 -8.53
CA ASN A 141 10.82 -32.41 -9.31
C ASN A 141 9.49 -31.79 -8.89
N THR A 142 9.52 -30.52 -8.52
CA THR A 142 8.37 -29.72 -8.15
C THR A 142 8.32 -28.44 -8.97
N LEU A 143 7.14 -28.14 -9.49
CA LEU A 143 6.81 -26.85 -10.11
C LEU A 143 5.88 -26.10 -9.16
N LYS A 144 6.19 -24.83 -8.91
CA LYS A 144 5.30 -23.92 -8.19
C LYS A 144 5.00 -22.74 -9.11
N PHE A 145 3.76 -22.37 -9.16
CA PHE A 145 3.27 -21.24 -9.91
C PHE A 145 2.32 -20.41 -9.04
N ASN A 146 2.46 -19.09 -9.10
CA ASN A 146 1.58 -18.17 -8.41
C ASN A 146 1.32 -16.97 -9.35
N ALA A 147 0.04 -16.66 -9.55
CA ALA A 147 -0.41 -15.43 -10.18
C ALA A 147 -1.39 -14.73 -9.24
N SER A 148 -1.23 -13.43 -9.04
CA SER A 148 -2.13 -12.67 -8.18
C SER A 148 -2.30 -11.24 -8.68
N GLY A 149 -3.52 -10.71 -8.50
CA GLY A 149 -3.85 -9.30 -8.65
C GLY A 149 -4.39 -8.79 -7.31
N ARG A 150 -3.77 -7.74 -6.79
CA ARG A 150 -4.13 -7.12 -5.50
C ARG A 150 -4.30 -5.63 -5.67
N THR A 151 -5.17 -5.05 -4.86
CA THR A 151 -5.36 -3.60 -4.78
C THR A 151 -4.92 -3.06 -3.44
N SER A 152 -4.47 -1.82 -3.44
CA SER A 152 -4.23 -1.01 -2.25
C SER A 152 -4.93 0.32 -2.43
N ASN A 153 -5.87 0.63 -1.56
CA ASN A 153 -6.58 1.91 -1.60
C ASN A 153 -5.61 3.06 -1.27
N PRO A 154 -5.86 4.27 -1.80
CA PRO A 154 -5.13 5.46 -1.39
C PRO A 154 -5.25 5.68 0.12
N ARG A 155 -4.24 6.27 0.73
CA ARG A 155 -4.32 6.66 2.15
C ARG A 155 -5.29 7.82 2.33
N ALA A 156 -5.89 7.94 3.51
CA ALA A 156 -6.77 9.07 3.83
C ALA A 156 -6.11 10.42 3.54
N THR A 157 -4.84 10.57 3.92
CA THR A 157 -4.06 11.79 3.66
C THR A 157 -3.85 12.09 2.17
N ASP A 158 -3.79 11.05 1.33
CA ASP A 158 -3.60 11.22 -0.11
C ASP A 158 -4.88 11.66 -0.82
N LEU A 159 -6.06 11.38 -0.22
CA LEU A 159 -7.38 11.75 -0.75
C LEU A 159 -7.86 13.12 -0.27
N GLN A 160 -7.22 13.71 0.73
CA GLN A 160 -7.63 14.95 1.37
C GLN A 160 -7.10 16.16 0.60
N ASP A 161 -7.98 16.86 -0.11
CA ASP A 161 -7.67 18.07 -0.87
C ASP A 161 -7.67 19.32 0.03
N ILE A 162 -6.82 19.30 1.05
CA ILE A 162 -6.58 20.40 1.98
C ILE A 162 -5.09 20.71 2.03
N VAL A 163 -4.75 21.95 1.79
CA VAL A 163 -3.36 22.41 1.76
C VAL A 163 -2.77 22.38 3.17
N ASN A 164 -1.74 21.59 3.34
CA ASN A 164 -0.98 21.48 4.58
C ASN A 164 0.33 22.24 4.45
N THR A 165 0.45 23.36 5.16
CA THR A 165 1.64 24.22 5.19
C THR A 165 2.46 24.06 6.48
N THR A 166 2.28 22.97 7.23
CA THR A 166 3.04 22.70 8.47
C THR A 166 4.54 22.73 8.22
N ASN A 167 4.97 22.16 7.10
CA ASN A 167 6.32 22.33 6.60
C ASN A 167 6.31 23.37 5.46
N ARG A 168 6.84 24.54 5.70
CA ARG A 168 6.87 25.62 4.70
C ARG A 168 7.65 25.26 3.44
N GLN A 169 8.66 24.41 3.56
CA GLN A 169 9.46 23.94 2.42
C GLN A 169 8.75 22.86 1.62
N ASN A 170 7.81 22.11 2.24
CA ASN A 170 7.06 21.03 1.65
C ASN A 170 5.57 21.26 1.90
N VAL A 171 4.93 22.01 1.03
CA VAL A 171 3.48 22.24 1.08
C VAL A 171 2.79 21.07 0.40
N PHE A 172 1.92 20.38 1.10
CA PHE A 172 1.26 19.16 0.61
C PHE A 172 -0.26 19.36 0.50
N ALA A 173 -0.85 18.87 -0.58
CA ALA A 173 -2.30 18.62 -0.66
C ALA A 173 -2.54 17.25 -1.28
N GLY A 174 -3.59 16.58 -0.84
CA GLY A 174 -4.01 15.32 -1.43
C GLY A 174 -4.74 15.49 -2.77
N ASN A 175 -5.21 14.38 -3.29
CA ASN A 175 -5.94 14.32 -4.55
C ASN A 175 -7.12 13.34 -4.41
N PRO A 176 -8.36 13.83 -4.30
CA PRO A 176 -9.55 12.98 -4.21
C PRO A 176 -9.80 12.12 -5.45
N GLY A 177 -9.20 12.48 -6.59
CA GLY A 177 -9.31 11.76 -7.86
C GLY A 177 -8.34 10.58 -8.00
N LEU A 178 -7.69 10.13 -6.93
CA LEU A 178 -6.79 8.98 -6.98
C LEU A 178 -7.55 7.67 -7.10
N ASP A 179 -7.06 6.82 -7.99
CA ASP A 179 -7.48 5.42 -8.08
C ASP A 179 -6.63 4.51 -7.19
N PRO A 180 -7.18 3.38 -6.71
CA PRO A 180 -6.42 2.37 -6.00
C PRO A 180 -5.25 1.84 -6.84
N VAL A 181 -4.13 1.59 -6.19
CA VAL A 181 -2.98 0.93 -6.82
C VAL A 181 -3.33 -0.53 -7.09
N TYR A 182 -3.22 -0.96 -8.33
CA TYR A 182 -3.40 -2.35 -8.73
C TYR A 182 -2.04 -2.99 -9.00
N THR A 183 -1.75 -4.11 -8.35
CA THR A 183 -0.48 -4.82 -8.52
C THR A 183 -0.72 -6.25 -8.98
N HIS A 184 -0.25 -6.57 -10.17
CA HIS A 184 -0.19 -7.92 -10.73
C HIS A 184 1.18 -8.53 -10.44
N ARG A 185 1.16 -9.76 -9.92
CA ARG A 185 2.38 -10.51 -9.67
C ARG A 185 2.26 -11.91 -10.26
N LEU A 186 3.25 -12.28 -11.03
CA LEU A 186 3.40 -13.60 -11.62
C LEU A 186 4.71 -14.19 -11.14
N SER A 187 4.70 -15.39 -10.57
CA SER A 187 5.93 -16.07 -10.17
C SER A 187 5.89 -17.55 -10.52
N GLY A 188 7.03 -18.05 -10.94
CA GLY A 188 7.25 -19.46 -11.24
C GLY A 188 8.53 -19.96 -10.58
N GLN A 189 8.50 -21.19 -10.08
CA GLN A 189 9.66 -21.84 -9.49
C GLN A 189 9.70 -23.31 -9.91
N TYR A 190 10.84 -23.75 -10.44
CA TYR A 190 11.16 -25.15 -10.66
C TYR A 190 12.21 -25.59 -9.64
N ILE A 191 11.93 -26.67 -8.93
CA ILE A 191 12.82 -27.25 -7.93
C ILE A 191 13.10 -28.68 -8.33
N ARG A 192 14.38 -29.00 -8.49
CA ARG A 192 14.87 -30.38 -8.61
C ARG A 192 15.74 -30.72 -7.41
N ALA A 193 15.24 -31.62 -6.55
CA ALA A 193 15.95 -32.10 -5.39
C ALA A 193 16.34 -33.56 -5.57
N ASN A 194 17.60 -33.90 -5.28
CA ASN A 194 18.06 -35.28 -5.25
C ASN A 194 18.58 -35.60 -3.81
N PRO A 195 17.70 -36.06 -2.92
CA PRO A 195 18.07 -36.33 -1.54
C PRO A 195 19.21 -37.34 -1.38
N ALA A 196 19.26 -38.38 -2.23
CA ALA A 196 20.29 -39.38 -2.20
C ALA A 196 21.70 -38.84 -2.48
N LYS A 197 21.79 -37.78 -3.28
CA LYS A 197 23.06 -37.10 -3.62
C LYS A 197 23.24 -35.79 -2.87
N GLY A 198 22.26 -35.35 -2.06
CA GLY A 198 22.26 -34.06 -1.34
C GLY A 198 22.26 -32.84 -2.25
N ARG A 199 21.80 -32.96 -3.50
CA ARG A 199 21.84 -31.88 -4.49
C ARG A 199 20.48 -31.23 -4.67
N THR A 200 20.48 -29.91 -4.80
CA THR A 200 19.28 -29.13 -5.09
C THR A 200 19.57 -28.14 -6.22
N PHE A 201 18.69 -28.08 -7.19
CA PHE A 201 18.68 -27.08 -8.27
C PHE A 201 17.34 -26.38 -8.27
N THR A 202 17.36 -25.05 -8.24
CA THR A 202 16.16 -24.23 -8.25
C THR A 202 16.31 -23.11 -9.28
N VAL A 203 15.30 -22.98 -10.10
CA VAL A 203 15.11 -21.82 -11.00
C VAL A 203 13.85 -21.10 -10.58
N SER A 204 13.91 -19.79 -10.41
CA SER A 204 12.76 -18.95 -10.09
C SER A 204 12.74 -17.70 -10.98
N ALA A 205 11.54 -17.32 -11.37
CA ALA A 205 11.26 -16.07 -12.06
C ALA A 205 10.03 -15.40 -11.45
N GLU A 206 10.06 -14.09 -11.39
CA GLU A 206 8.98 -13.26 -10.87
C GLU A 206 8.86 -12.01 -11.71
N ALA A 207 7.63 -11.70 -12.14
CA ALA A 207 7.27 -10.45 -12.79
C ALA A 207 6.22 -9.74 -11.93
N THR A 208 6.40 -8.44 -11.76
CA THR A 208 5.43 -7.57 -11.08
C THR A 208 5.12 -6.39 -12.00
N ALA A 209 3.85 -6.03 -12.11
CA ALA A 209 3.39 -4.87 -12.85
C ALA A 209 2.33 -4.11 -12.05
N SER A 210 2.49 -2.78 -11.99
CA SER A 210 1.53 -1.87 -11.39
C SER A 210 1.15 -0.79 -12.41
N PRO A 211 0.00 -0.92 -13.06
CA PRO A 211 -0.41 0.00 -14.13
C PRO A 211 -0.75 1.41 -13.62
N ASN A 212 -1.04 1.58 -12.35
CA ASN A 212 -1.51 2.84 -11.75
C ASN A 212 -0.92 3.07 -10.34
N THR A 213 0.39 3.12 -10.23
CA THR A 213 1.07 3.40 -8.95
C THR A 213 0.81 4.85 -8.50
N ILE A 214 0.52 5.05 -7.20
CA ILE A 214 0.47 6.40 -6.62
C ILE A 214 1.90 6.86 -6.36
N THR A 215 2.23 8.04 -6.85
CA THR A 215 3.51 8.72 -6.65
C THR A 215 3.29 10.21 -6.59
N ASP A 216 4.29 10.97 -6.10
CA ASP A 216 4.18 12.41 -6.03
C ASP A 216 4.64 13.07 -7.34
N SER A 217 3.77 13.92 -7.91
CA SER A 217 4.15 14.91 -8.91
C SER A 217 4.67 16.14 -8.16
N LEU A 218 5.87 16.59 -8.48
CA LEU A 218 6.55 17.62 -7.72
C LEU A 218 6.61 18.93 -8.51
N VAL A 219 6.00 20.01 -7.96
CA VAL A 219 6.22 21.38 -8.42
C VAL A 219 7.26 22.04 -7.50
N ILE A 220 8.28 22.64 -8.09
CA ILE A 220 9.39 23.26 -7.37
C ILE A 220 9.54 24.69 -7.83
N ASP A 221 9.79 25.60 -6.89
CA ASP A 221 10.20 27.00 -7.12
C ASP A 221 9.35 27.73 -8.15
N SER A 222 8.04 27.66 -7.97
CA SER A 222 7.09 28.32 -8.86
C SER A 222 6.19 29.29 -8.08
N PRO A 223 6.67 30.52 -7.79
CA PRO A 223 5.98 31.46 -6.89
C PRO A 223 4.62 31.94 -7.38
N ASP A 224 4.34 31.81 -8.68
CA ASP A 224 3.02 32.14 -9.27
C ASP A 224 2.08 30.94 -9.34
N PHE A 225 2.54 29.75 -8.95
CA PHE A 225 1.71 28.56 -8.95
C PHE A 225 0.69 28.61 -7.81
N VAL A 226 -0.58 28.56 -8.19
CA VAL A 226 -1.72 28.52 -7.26
C VAL A 226 -1.99 27.07 -6.89
N ILE A 227 -2.00 26.79 -5.58
CA ILE A 227 -2.10 25.42 -5.04
C ILE A 227 -3.56 24.98 -4.89
N ASP A 228 -4.44 25.90 -4.50
CA ASP A 228 -5.84 25.65 -4.16
C ASP A 228 -6.78 26.72 -4.73
N ASP A 229 -8.10 26.47 -4.60
CA ASP A 229 -9.15 27.38 -5.06
C ASP A 229 -9.22 28.68 -4.23
N GLU A 230 -8.61 28.71 -3.05
CA GLU A 230 -8.49 29.89 -2.19
C GLU A 230 -7.37 30.83 -2.64
N GLY A 231 -6.62 30.46 -3.67
CA GLY A 231 -5.55 31.28 -4.24
C GLY A 231 -4.24 31.22 -3.46
N THR A 232 -4.00 30.17 -2.68
CA THR A 232 -2.73 29.96 -1.98
C THR A 232 -1.61 29.75 -3.00
N LYS A 233 -0.59 30.63 -2.97
CA LYS A 233 0.57 30.53 -3.86
C LYS A 233 1.71 29.75 -3.24
N LEU A 234 2.45 29.03 -4.09
CA LEU A 234 3.70 28.39 -3.71
C LEU A 234 4.78 29.47 -3.51
N GLY A 235 5.39 29.54 -2.33
CA GLY A 235 6.48 30.48 -2.07
C GLY A 235 7.80 30.09 -2.76
N GLU A 236 8.71 31.06 -2.93
CA GLU A 236 10.05 30.80 -3.45
C GLU A 236 10.79 29.73 -2.64
N GLY A 237 11.47 28.81 -3.31
CA GLY A 237 12.21 27.70 -2.69
C GLY A 237 11.34 26.61 -2.09
N ASN A 238 10.01 26.69 -2.22
CA ASN A 238 9.09 25.69 -1.71
C ASN A 238 8.82 24.60 -2.74
N GLN A 239 8.45 23.44 -2.22
CA GLN A 239 8.06 22.26 -3.00
C GLN A 239 6.60 21.91 -2.74
N TYR A 240 5.90 21.49 -3.79
CA TYR A 240 4.52 21.03 -3.73
C TYR A 240 4.41 19.61 -4.32
N PRO A 241 4.60 18.57 -3.51
CA PRO A 241 4.28 17.21 -3.89
C PRO A 241 2.75 17.02 -3.90
N LYS A 242 2.20 16.61 -5.04
CA LYS A 242 0.80 16.22 -5.19
C LYS A 242 0.72 14.75 -5.60
N PRO A 243 -0.01 13.89 -4.88
CA PRO A 243 -0.14 12.50 -5.25
C PRO A 243 -0.94 12.35 -6.54
N VAL A 244 -0.41 11.56 -7.46
CA VAL A 244 -1.01 11.24 -8.77
C VAL A 244 -0.86 9.76 -9.08
N ASN A 245 -1.75 9.22 -9.91
CA ASN A 245 -1.57 7.89 -10.45
C ASN A 245 -0.62 7.95 -11.65
N LEU A 246 0.46 7.20 -11.57
CA LEU A 246 1.43 7.04 -12.66
C LEU A 246 1.34 5.62 -13.22
N ALA A 247 1.28 5.51 -14.55
CA ALA A 247 1.23 4.23 -15.23
C ALA A 247 2.62 3.65 -15.49
N GLY A 248 2.70 2.31 -15.58
CA GLY A 248 3.82 1.63 -16.21
C GLY A 248 4.97 1.18 -15.31
N LEU A 249 4.76 1.07 -14.00
CA LEU A 249 5.78 0.44 -13.13
C LEU A 249 5.78 -1.08 -13.32
N TRP A 250 6.93 -1.64 -13.69
CA TRP A 250 7.11 -3.08 -13.77
C TRP A 250 8.50 -3.51 -13.31
N SER A 251 8.62 -4.74 -12.88
CA SER A 251 9.89 -5.36 -12.52
C SER A 251 9.91 -6.83 -12.92
N LEU A 252 11.07 -7.30 -13.35
CA LEU A 252 11.34 -8.70 -13.63
C LEU A 252 12.55 -9.13 -12.81
N ARG A 253 12.43 -10.27 -12.13
CA ARG A 253 13.53 -10.88 -11.39
C ARG A 253 13.64 -12.34 -11.79
N ALA A 254 14.85 -12.81 -11.99
CA ALA A 254 15.11 -14.23 -12.22
C ALA A 254 16.31 -14.69 -11.39
N SER A 255 16.28 -15.93 -10.92
CA SER A 255 17.41 -16.48 -10.18
C SER A 255 17.55 -17.98 -10.40
N VAL A 256 18.80 -18.44 -10.37
CA VAL A 256 19.19 -19.83 -10.39
C VAL A 256 20.00 -20.13 -9.14
N ASN A 257 19.64 -21.19 -8.42
CA ASN A 257 20.36 -21.63 -7.24
C ASN A 257 20.75 -23.11 -7.44
N TYR A 258 21.99 -23.45 -7.13
CA TYR A 258 22.48 -24.82 -7.15
C TYR A 258 23.24 -25.12 -5.86
N GLY A 259 22.77 -26.13 -5.14
CA GLY A 259 23.38 -26.61 -3.90
C GLY A 259 23.92 -28.04 -4.08
N MET A 260 25.15 -28.28 -3.61
CA MET A 260 25.74 -29.61 -3.60
C MET A 260 26.64 -29.84 -2.38
N PRO A 261 26.69 -31.07 -1.84
CA PRO A 261 27.67 -31.42 -0.79
C PRO A 261 29.05 -31.60 -1.39
N VAL A 262 30.04 -31.05 -0.72
CA VAL A 262 31.48 -31.25 -1.03
C VAL A 262 32.05 -32.14 0.06
N ARG A 263 32.07 -33.46 -0.21
CA ARG A 263 32.35 -34.48 0.82
C ARG A 263 33.75 -34.37 1.44
N TRP A 264 34.75 -33.99 0.66
CA TRP A 264 36.12 -33.82 1.13
C TRP A 264 36.30 -32.62 2.07
N LEU A 265 35.49 -31.60 1.92
CA LEU A 265 35.39 -30.42 2.79
C LEU A 265 34.41 -30.62 3.97
N ARG A 266 33.66 -31.72 4.00
CA ARG A 266 32.55 -31.95 4.94
C ARG A 266 31.58 -30.77 5.02
N SER A 267 31.35 -30.08 3.88
CA SER A 267 30.61 -28.81 3.75
C SER A 267 29.62 -28.89 2.61
N ASN A 268 28.66 -27.95 2.61
CA ASN A 268 27.75 -27.74 1.50
C ASN A 268 28.16 -26.47 0.73
N LEU A 269 28.21 -26.56 -0.58
CA LEU A 269 28.48 -25.45 -1.47
C LEU A 269 27.17 -25.01 -2.16
N ASN A 270 26.88 -23.71 -2.11
CA ASN A 270 25.70 -23.13 -2.73
C ASN A 270 26.12 -22.01 -3.68
N PHE A 271 25.69 -22.11 -4.93
CA PHE A 271 25.85 -21.08 -5.95
C PHE A 271 24.50 -20.41 -6.20
N ARG A 272 24.51 -19.10 -6.28
CA ARG A 272 23.35 -18.30 -6.64
C ARG A 272 23.74 -17.25 -7.67
N ALA A 273 22.96 -17.17 -8.75
CA ALA A 273 23.01 -16.11 -9.73
C ALA A 273 21.60 -15.58 -9.96
N GLY A 274 21.46 -14.28 -10.22
CA GLY A 274 20.16 -13.67 -10.47
C GLY A 274 20.29 -12.24 -11.00
N ILE A 275 19.19 -11.76 -11.54
CA ILE A 275 18.97 -10.39 -12.02
C ILE A 275 17.73 -9.82 -11.34
#